data_ac1ea4e9bcec592e13de6c7d95bc21db
#
_entry.id   ac1ea4e9bcec592e13de6c7d95bc21db
#
_cell.length_a   1.000
_cell.length_b   1.000
_cell.length_c   1.000
_cell.angle_alpha   90.00
_cell.angle_beta   90.00
_cell.angle_gamma   90.00
#
_symmetry.space_group_name_H-M   'P 1'
#
loop_
_entity.id
_entity.type
_entity.pdbx_description
1 polymer ?
#
loop_
_entity_poly.entity_id
_entity_poly.type
_entity_poly.pdbx_seq_one_letter_code
_entity_poly.pdbx_strand_id
1 'polypeptide(L)'
;MGNITAGSIDAPAVLPYTLAAEVNFQAFGVASTDYHNALYGYIEAEGWKNGYDAQQLKVPYIKLHRDGTTSNQQITETEKIRHIIHHPENRNNSYSEQELKDSIERMRNYIRTHNTI
;
A
#
# COMPACT_ATOMS: atom_id res chain seq x y z
N MET A 1 -19.21 -5.64 -24.53
CA MET A 1 -18.50 -5.61 -24.21
C MET A 1 -17.69 -5.53 -23.83
N GLY A 2 -17.61 -5.55 -23.77
CA GLY A 2 -16.83 -5.32 -23.12
C GLY A 2 -16.13 -5.79 -22.92
N ASN A 3 -15.89 -5.78 -23.07
CA ASN A 3 -15.14 -6.27 -22.69
C ASN A 3 -14.23 -6.17 -22.19
N ILE A 4 -14.72 -6.53 -21.58
CA ILE A 4 -13.59 -6.48 -20.72
C ILE A 4 -12.42 -7.10 -21.35
N THR A 5 -11.39 -6.39 -21.41
CA THR A 5 -10.24 -6.90 -22.07
C THR A 5 -9.40 -7.71 -21.14
N ALA A 6 -8.77 -8.70 -21.69
CA ALA A 6 -7.78 -9.46 -20.97
C ALA A 6 -6.67 -8.51 -20.50
N GLY A 7 -6.24 -8.70 -19.30
CA GLY A 7 -5.21 -7.86 -18.72
C GLY A 7 -5.74 -6.62 -18.04
N SER A 8 -6.97 -6.28 -18.30
CA SER A 8 -7.53 -5.16 -17.58
C SER A 8 -7.98 -5.61 -16.20
N ILE A 9 -7.75 -4.80 -15.23
CA ILE A 9 -8.25 -5.03 -13.91
C ILE A 9 -9.60 -4.36 -13.83
N ASP A 10 -10.60 -5.13 -13.58
CA ASP A 10 -11.94 -4.62 -13.49
C ASP A 10 -12.13 -3.94 -12.15
N ALA A 11 -11.40 -2.88 -11.94
CA ALA A 11 -11.44 -2.14 -10.69
C ALA A 11 -11.36 -0.67 -11.00
N PRO A 12 -12.32 0.12 -10.54
CA PRO A 12 -12.32 1.54 -10.80
C PRO A 12 -11.21 2.25 -10.05
N ALA A 13 -10.88 3.45 -10.51
CA ALA A 13 -9.97 4.31 -9.79
C ALA A 13 -10.56 4.67 -8.44
N VAL A 14 -9.71 4.71 -7.42
CA VAL A 14 -10.15 5.07 -6.06
C VAL A 14 -9.62 6.43 -5.64
N LEU A 15 -8.56 6.92 -6.28
CA LEU A 15 -8.02 8.24 -5.95
C LEU A 15 -8.82 9.32 -6.68
N PRO A 16 -8.96 10.49 -6.06
CA PRO A 16 -9.76 11.58 -6.64
C PRO A 16 -9.04 12.38 -7.71
N TYR A 17 -7.86 11.95 -8.12
CA TYR A 17 -7.06 12.63 -9.13
C TYR A 17 -6.40 11.57 -10.01
N THR A 18 -5.97 11.99 -11.20
CA THR A 18 -5.34 11.09 -12.14
C THR A 18 -3.88 10.85 -11.73
N LEU A 19 -3.51 9.59 -11.62
CA LEU A 19 -2.15 9.18 -11.31
C LEU A 19 -1.76 8.05 -12.24
N ALA A 20 -0.63 8.20 -12.93
CA ALA A 20 -0.17 7.21 -13.89
C ALA A 20 -0.02 5.82 -13.25
N ALA A 21 0.45 5.77 -12.01
CA ALA A 21 0.62 4.49 -11.31
C ALA A 21 -0.72 3.78 -11.09
N GLU A 22 -1.79 4.54 -10.85
CA GLU A 22 -3.11 3.94 -10.72
C GLU A 22 -3.63 3.44 -12.06
N VAL A 23 -3.41 4.20 -13.11
CA VAL A 23 -3.80 3.78 -14.46
C VAL A 23 -3.09 2.48 -14.83
N ASN A 24 -1.80 2.38 -14.52
CA ASN A 24 -1.04 1.16 -14.80
C ASN A 24 -1.54 -0.03 -13.98
N PHE A 25 -1.93 0.21 -12.74
CA PHE A 25 -2.53 -0.87 -11.93
C PHE A 25 -3.86 -1.31 -12.51
N GLN A 26 -4.71 -0.36 -12.89
CA GLN A 26 -6.02 -0.69 -13.46
C GLN A 26 -5.91 -1.44 -14.77
N ALA A 27 -5.00 -1.02 -15.64
CA ALA A 27 -4.90 -1.59 -16.97
C ALA A 27 -4.10 -2.89 -17.02
N PHE A 28 -3.06 -3.02 -16.19
CA PHE A 28 -2.10 -4.11 -16.33
C PHE A 28 -1.82 -4.85 -15.04
N GLY A 29 -2.41 -4.44 -13.93
CA GLY A 29 -2.15 -5.09 -12.64
C GLY A 29 -0.76 -4.81 -12.09
N VAL A 30 -0.13 -3.73 -12.54
CA VAL A 30 1.24 -3.41 -12.10
C VAL A 30 1.21 -2.77 -10.72
N ALA A 31 1.77 -3.47 -9.74
CA ALA A 31 1.95 -2.94 -8.41
C ALA A 31 3.24 -2.11 -8.38
N SER A 32 3.16 -0.90 -7.85
CA SER A 32 4.32 -0.04 -7.75
C SER A 32 4.40 0.62 -6.38
N THR A 33 5.62 1.00 -6.00
CA THR A 33 5.82 1.71 -4.75
C THR A 33 5.18 3.09 -4.78
N ASP A 34 5.18 3.73 -5.96
CA ASP A 34 4.52 5.03 -6.10
C ASP A 34 3.04 4.93 -5.82
N TYR A 35 2.39 3.88 -6.31
CA TYR A 35 0.96 3.69 -6.07
C TYR A 35 0.70 3.40 -4.60
N HIS A 36 1.53 2.57 -3.99
CA HIS A 36 1.41 2.25 -2.57
C HIS A 36 1.50 3.53 -1.73
N ASN A 37 2.47 4.38 -2.04
CA ASN A 37 2.64 5.63 -1.31
C ASN A 37 1.45 6.57 -1.50
N ALA A 38 0.93 6.65 -2.72
CA ALA A 38 -0.19 7.54 -3.01
C ALA A 38 -1.46 7.10 -2.27
N LEU A 39 -1.71 5.80 -2.24
CA LEU A 39 -2.89 5.27 -1.54
C LEU A 39 -2.80 5.53 -0.04
N TYR A 40 -1.64 5.25 0.54
CA TYR A 40 -1.49 5.45 1.98
C TYR A 40 -1.54 6.93 2.34
N GLY A 41 -0.93 7.78 1.51
CA GLY A 41 -1.02 9.21 1.71
C GLY A 41 -2.44 9.74 1.67
N TYR A 42 -3.26 9.18 0.79
CA TYR A 42 -4.65 9.56 0.71
C TYR A 42 -5.42 9.12 1.97
N ILE A 43 -5.17 7.89 2.44
CA ILE A 43 -5.79 7.40 3.67
C ILE A 43 -5.42 8.29 4.85
N GLU A 44 -4.15 8.70 4.94
CA GLU A 44 -3.71 9.61 5.99
C GLU A 44 -4.39 10.97 5.90
N ALA A 45 -4.47 11.51 4.69
CA ALA A 45 -5.03 12.84 4.47
C ALA A 45 -6.52 12.89 4.83
N GLU A 46 -7.23 11.79 4.62
CA GLU A 46 -8.65 11.69 4.96
C GLU A 46 -8.88 11.41 6.44
N GLY A 47 -7.83 11.21 7.22
CA GLY A 47 -7.96 10.92 8.63
C GLY A 47 -8.33 9.47 8.92
N TRP A 48 -8.16 8.57 7.97
CA TRP A 48 -8.57 7.17 8.08
C TRP A 48 -7.45 6.24 8.54
N LYS A 49 -6.26 6.76 8.77
CA LYS A 49 -5.09 5.91 9.03
C LYS A 49 -5.29 4.96 10.20
N ASN A 50 -5.78 5.47 11.32
CA ASN A 50 -5.92 4.63 12.51
C ASN A 50 -6.93 3.52 12.31
N GLY A 51 -8.06 3.82 11.67
CA GLY A 51 -9.07 2.82 11.36
C GLY A 51 -8.55 1.77 10.39
N TYR A 52 -7.79 2.18 9.39
CA TYR A 52 -7.21 1.26 8.44
C TYR A 52 -6.20 0.33 9.12
N ASP A 53 -5.29 0.91 9.90
CA ASP A 53 -4.26 0.12 10.57
C ASP A 53 -4.86 -0.87 11.58
N ALA A 54 -5.95 -0.48 12.24
CA ALA A 54 -6.57 -1.32 13.25
C ALA A 54 -7.20 -2.59 12.67
N GLN A 55 -7.49 -2.62 11.39
CA GLN A 55 -8.10 -3.78 10.73
C GLN A 55 -7.08 -4.84 10.34
N GLN A 56 -5.80 -4.57 10.49
CA GLN A 56 -4.76 -5.43 9.98
C GLN A 56 -4.06 -6.19 11.09
N LEU A 57 -3.63 -7.39 10.74
CA LEU A 57 -2.72 -8.13 11.60
C LEU A 57 -1.35 -7.48 11.56
N LYS A 58 -0.63 -7.59 12.65
CA LYS A 58 0.72 -7.05 12.73
C LYS A 58 1.73 -8.09 12.31
N VAL A 59 2.83 -7.62 11.73
CA VAL A 59 3.91 -8.47 11.27
C VAL A 59 5.22 -7.97 11.85
N PRO A 60 6.25 -8.84 11.92
CA PRO A 60 7.53 -8.43 12.46
C PRO A 60 8.21 -7.38 11.57
N TYR A 61 8.81 -6.42 12.20
CA TYR A 61 9.62 -5.40 11.53
C TYR A 61 10.85 -5.11 12.38
N ILE A 62 12.00 -5.02 11.76
CA ILE A 62 13.25 -4.70 12.45
C ILE A 62 13.59 -3.26 12.16
N LYS A 63 13.52 -2.41 13.18
CA LYS A 63 13.83 -1.00 13.05
C LYS A 63 15.32 -0.79 13.23
N LEU A 64 15.92 0.03 12.36
CA LEU A 64 17.30 0.44 12.48
C LEU A 64 17.36 1.80 13.14
N HIS A 65 18.11 1.88 14.24
CA HIS A 65 18.28 3.14 14.95
C HIS A 65 19.48 3.91 14.42
N ARG A 66 19.51 5.19 14.76
CA ARG A 66 20.53 6.08 14.27
C ARG A 66 21.95 5.64 14.68
N ASP A 67 22.08 5.00 15.83
CA ASP A 67 23.38 4.53 16.33
C ASP A 67 23.79 3.17 15.77
N GLY A 68 23.00 2.61 14.86
CA GLY A 68 23.30 1.32 14.24
C GLY A 68 22.69 0.12 14.93
N THR A 69 22.08 0.32 16.11
CA THR A 69 21.40 -0.78 16.79
C THR A 69 20.03 -1.02 16.17
N THR A 70 19.45 -2.17 16.47
CA THR A 70 18.15 -2.54 15.94
C THR A 70 17.19 -2.89 17.06
N SER A 71 15.90 -2.78 16.78
CA SER A 71 14.87 -3.26 17.69
C SER A 71 13.76 -3.94 16.90
N ASN A 72 13.13 -4.93 17.52
CA ASN A 72 12.04 -5.67 16.91
C ASN A 72 10.72 -4.99 17.23
N GLN A 73 9.88 -4.84 16.21
CA GLN A 73 8.56 -4.22 16.34
C GLN A 73 7.51 -5.09 15.68
N GLN A 74 6.27 -4.85 16.04
CA GLN A 74 5.12 -5.48 15.39
C GLN A 74 4.28 -4.34 14.80
N ILE A 75 4.21 -4.28 13.48
CA ILE A 75 3.49 -3.22 12.77
C ILE A 75 2.65 -3.86 11.66
N THR A 76 1.78 -3.08 11.04
CA THR A 76 0.99 -3.62 9.94
C THR A 76 1.87 -3.86 8.72
N GLU A 77 1.42 -4.73 7.83
CA GLU A 77 2.17 -5.00 6.60
C GLU A 77 2.30 -3.74 5.74
N THR A 78 1.25 -2.94 5.68
CA THR A 78 1.29 -1.68 4.93
C THR A 78 2.35 -0.73 5.49
N GLU A 79 2.42 -0.61 6.81
CA GLU A 79 3.44 0.22 7.45
C GLU A 79 4.84 -0.33 7.21
N LYS A 80 4.98 -1.66 7.28
CA LYS A 80 6.28 -2.29 7.01
C LYS A 80 6.77 -1.96 5.60
N ILE A 81 5.90 -2.12 4.61
CA ILE A 81 6.26 -1.82 3.23
C ILE A 81 6.63 -0.35 3.09
N ARG A 82 5.85 0.53 3.69
CA ARG A 82 6.11 1.97 3.63
C ARG A 82 7.46 2.33 4.25
N HIS A 83 7.78 1.73 5.40
CA HIS A 83 9.07 1.96 6.05
C HIS A 83 10.24 1.46 5.19
N ILE A 84 10.09 0.30 4.54
CA ILE A 84 11.13 -0.22 3.67
C ILE A 84 11.37 0.73 2.49
N ILE A 85 10.31 1.25 1.90
CA ILE A 85 10.43 2.18 0.78
C ILE A 85 11.14 3.47 1.22
N HIS A 86 10.80 3.99 2.40
CA HIS A 86 11.29 5.29 2.87
C HIS A 86 12.64 5.21 3.56
N HIS A 87 13.11 4.02 3.93
CA HIS A 87 14.36 3.81 4.65
C HIS A 87 15.20 2.74 3.97
N PRO A 88 15.68 3.00 2.76
CA PRO A 88 16.47 2.00 2.04
C PRO A 88 17.80 1.64 2.72
N GLU A 89 18.26 2.49 3.64
CA GLU A 89 19.45 2.19 4.42
C GLU A 89 19.22 1.03 5.40
N ASN A 90 17.98 0.76 5.76
CA ASN A 90 17.62 -0.35 6.65
C ASN A 90 17.37 -1.59 5.81
N ARG A 91 18.34 -2.49 5.77
CA ARG A 91 18.31 -3.70 4.95
C ARG A 91 17.85 -4.93 5.71
N ASN A 92 17.29 -4.75 6.88
CA ASN A 92 16.90 -5.88 7.73
C ASN A 92 15.52 -6.45 7.38
N ASN A 93 14.80 -5.81 6.47
CA ASN A 93 13.43 -6.20 6.11
C ASN A 93 13.28 -6.28 4.61
N SER A 94 12.29 -7.04 4.17
CA SER A 94 11.97 -7.11 2.75
C SER A 94 10.48 -7.37 2.57
N TYR A 95 10.00 -7.17 1.36
CA TYR A 95 8.65 -7.57 0.98
C TYR A 95 8.69 -8.12 -0.45
N SER A 96 7.77 -9.02 -0.73
CA SER A 96 7.65 -9.58 -2.07
C SER A 96 6.72 -8.71 -2.92
N GLU A 97 6.76 -8.92 -4.22
CA GLU A 97 5.83 -8.25 -5.12
C GLU A 97 4.38 -8.57 -4.76
N GLN A 98 4.12 -9.81 -4.35
CA GLN A 98 2.78 -10.21 -3.95
C GLN A 98 2.34 -9.47 -2.70
N GLU A 99 3.25 -9.30 -1.74
CA GLU A 99 2.92 -8.53 -0.54
C GLU A 99 2.62 -7.07 -0.86
N LEU A 100 3.36 -6.49 -1.79
CA LEU A 100 3.09 -5.13 -2.24
C LEU A 100 1.71 -5.05 -2.88
N LYS A 101 1.39 -6.00 -3.75
CA LYS A 101 0.10 -6.03 -4.43
C LYS A 101 -1.04 -6.21 -3.43
N ASP A 102 -0.87 -7.12 -2.46
CA ASP A 102 -1.89 -7.36 -1.45
C ASP A 102 -2.15 -6.11 -0.61
N SER A 103 -1.10 -5.38 -0.25
CA SER A 103 -1.25 -4.15 0.51
C SER A 103 -1.98 -3.08 -0.30
N ILE A 104 -1.65 -2.97 -1.60
CA ILE A 104 -2.34 -2.04 -2.51
C ILE A 104 -3.83 -2.40 -2.58
N GLU A 105 -4.16 -3.67 -2.76
CA GLU A 105 -5.56 -4.10 -2.86
C GLU A 105 -6.30 -3.82 -1.56
N ARG A 106 -5.66 -4.04 -0.44
CA ARG A 106 -6.27 -3.78 0.87
C ARG A 106 -6.60 -2.30 1.04
N MET A 107 -5.67 -1.44 0.64
CA MET A 107 -5.90 0.01 0.70
C MET A 107 -7.01 0.45 -0.26
N ARG A 108 -7.01 -0.10 -1.47
CA ARG A 108 -8.07 0.20 -2.45
C ARG A 108 -9.45 -0.18 -1.92
N ASN A 109 -9.55 -1.36 -1.32
CA ASN A 109 -10.82 -1.81 -0.75
C ASN A 109 -11.28 -0.90 0.38
N TYR A 110 -10.35 -0.51 1.23
CA TYR A 110 -10.69 0.37 2.34
C TYR A 110 -11.20 1.73 1.85
N ILE A 111 -10.50 2.32 0.89
CA ILE A 111 -10.89 3.60 0.31
C ILE A 111 -12.26 3.49 -0.35
N ARG A 112 -12.44 2.43 -1.14
CA ARG A 112 -13.71 2.23 -1.85
C ARG A 112 -14.87 2.13 -0.88
N THR A 113 -14.67 1.38 0.19
CA THR A 113 -15.70 1.19 1.21
C THR A 113 -16.06 2.51 1.88
N HIS A 114 -15.06 3.36 2.14
CA HIS A 114 -15.31 4.63 2.83
C HIS A 114 -15.85 5.71 1.90
N ASN A 115 -15.66 5.56 0.60
CA ASN A 115 -16.19 6.51 -0.37
C ASN A 115 -17.62 6.18 -0.80
N THR A 116 -18.09 5.01 -0.45
CA THR A 116 -19.43 4.56 -0.82
C THR A 116 -20.40 4.96 0.27
N ILE A 117 -21.10 6.04 0.09
CA ILE A 117 -22.07 6.52 1.06
C ILE A 117 -23.40 6.74 0.39
#